data_3687681a2ed89483804f50ffb322b365
#
_entry.id   3687681a2ed89483804f50ffb322b365
#
_cell.length_a   1.000
_cell.length_b   1.000
_cell.length_c   1.000
_cell.angle_alpha   90.00
_cell.angle_beta   90.00
_cell.angle_gamma   90.00
#
_symmetry.space_group_name_H-M   'P 1'
#
loop_
_entity.id
_entity.type
_entity.pdbx_description
1 polymer ?
#
loop_
_entity_poly.entity_id
_entity_poly.type
_entity_poly.pdbx_seq_one_letter_code
_entity_poly.pdbx_strand_id
1 'polypeptide(L)'
;MQNSFSRVLIKDISNKILIIQDRADVWNFPGGKQELNETPIECAKREVKEEIGLQVEDLTEIYQGSFRFGDIQWKGYFYFANSVSGIPFINELEKIKEIQFTNRYEEINFPLELSEITRKILGSSQLQTKLTNWK
;
A
#
# COMPACT_ATOMS: atom_id res chain seq x y z
N MET A 1 23.53 2.57 0.03
CA MET A 1 22.20 2.25 0.57
C MET A 1 21.24 1.92 -0.56
N GLN A 2 20.48 0.86 -0.42
CA GLN A 2 19.51 0.45 -1.42
C GLN A 2 18.25 1.29 -1.30
N ASN A 3 17.74 1.79 -2.44
CA ASN A 3 16.45 2.48 -2.45
C ASN A 3 15.34 1.44 -2.34
N SER A 4 14.47 1.62 -1.38
CA SER A 4 13.33 0.72 -1.19
C SER A 4 12.09 1.45 -0.72
N PHE A 5 10.93 0.83 -0.97
CA PHE A 5 9.64 1.33 -0.55
C PHE A 5 8.75 0.17 -0.10
N SER A 6 7.74 0.49 0.68
CA SER A 6 6.75 -0.49 1.14
C SER A 6 5.34 -0.01 0.79
N ARG A 7 4.47 -0.96 0.45
CA ARG A 7 3.04 -0.72 0.22
C ARG A 7 2.24 -1.70 1.05
N VAL A 8 1.08 -1.27 1.54
CA VAL A 8 0.25 -2.08 2.43
C VAL A 8 -1.14 -2.24 1.85
N LEU A 9 -1.60 -3.48 1.76
CA LEU A 9 -2.94 -3.81 1.32
C LEU A 9 -3.81 -4.04 2.56
N ILE A 10 -4.94 -3.34 2.61
CA ILE A 10 -5.87 -3.36 3.74
C ILE A 10 -7.27 -3.62 3.17
N LYS A 11 -7.98 -4.60 3.71
CA LYS A 11 -9.34 -4.91 3.28
C LYS A 11 -10.37 -4.37 4.27
N ASP A 12 -11.50 -3.89 3.76
CA ASP A 12 -12.65 -3.60 4.60
C ASP A 12 -13.48 -4.87 4.81
N ILE A 13 -14.60 -4.76 5.52
CA ILE A 13 -15.46 -5.91 5.84
C ILE A 13 -16.15 -6.50 4.59
N SER A 14 -16.14 -5.77 3.48
CA SER A 14 -16.70 -6.22 2.20
C SER A 14 -15.63 -6.74 1.25
N ASN A 15 -14.42 -6.98 1.73
CA ASN A 15 -13.26 -7.45 0.95
C ASN A 15 -12.77 -6.44 -0.11
N LYS A 16 -13.15 -5.17 0.04
CA LYS A 16 -12.61 -4.11 -0.83
C LYS A 16 -11.26 -3.65 -0.30
N ILE A 17 -10.37 -3.27 -1.22
CA ILE A 17 -9.01 -2.85 -0.89
C ILE A 17 -8.94 -1.34 -0.76
N LEU A 18 -8.26 -0.87 0.29
CA LEU A 18 -8.03 0.55 0.52
C LEU A 18 -6.96 1.06 -0.44
N ILE A 19 -7.30 2.12 -1.17
CA ILE A 19 -6.36 2.83 -2.04
C ILE A 19 -6.41 4.32 -1.74
N ILE A 20 -5.32 5.01 -2.03
CA ILE A 20 -5.21 6.46 -1.86
C ILE A 20 -4.86 7.11 -3.19
N GLN A 21 -5.37 8.31 -3.41
CA GLN A 21 -5.07 9.08 -4.60
C GLN A 21 -4.15 10.24 -4.25
N ASP A 22 -3.06 10.37 -4.99
CA ASP A 22 -2.14 11.49 -4.80
C ASP A 22 -2.62 12.74 -5.55
N ARG A 23 -1.85 13.84 -5.46
CA ARG A 23 -2.23 15.12 -6.08
C ARG A 23 -2.05 15.13 -7.60
N ALA A 24 -1.42 14.08 -8.16
CA ALA A 24 -1.32 13.89 -9.60
C ALA A 24 -2.40 12.95 -10.14
N ASP A 25 -3.43 12.68 -9.34
CA ASP A 25 -4.56 11.81 -9.68
C ASP A 25 -4.18 10.34 -9.90
N VAL A 26 -3.05 9.91 -9.33
CA VAL A 26 -2.61 8.52 -9.40
C VAL A 26 -3.00 7.80 -8.12
N TRP A 27 -3.60 6.63 -8.26
CA TRP A 27 -4.00 5.78 -7.14
C TRP A 27 -2.89 4.78 -6.81
N ASN A 28 -2.77 4.45 -5.53
CA ASN A 28 -1.81 3.46 -5.06
C ASN A 28 -2.27 2.91 -3.72
N PHE A 29 -1.64 1.81 -3.29
CA PHE A 29 -1.80 1.37 -1.90
C PHE A 29 -1.04 2.34 -1.00
N PRO A 30 -1.48 2.54 0.25
CA PRO A 30 -0.73 3.37 1.18
C PRO A 30 0.66 2.80 1.41
N GLY A 31 1.64 3.68 1.63
CA GLY A 31 3.03 3.32 1.82
C GLY A 31 3.96 4.42 1.35
N GLY A 32 5.23 4.13 1.29
CA GLY A 32 6.22 5.09 0.84
C GLY A 32 7.64 4.60 0.98
N LYS A 33 8.57 5.54 0.90
CA LYS A 33 10.01 5.28 0.87
C LYS A 33 10.55 4.92 2.24
N GLN A 34 11.44 3.94 2.27
CA GLN A 34 12.12 3.52 3.49
C GLN A 34 13.15 4.58 3.90
N GLU A 35 13.17 4.89 5.18
CA GLU A 35 14.15 5.81 5.75
C GLU A 35 15.38 5.05 6.27
N LEU A 36 16.44 5.80 6.54
CA LEU A 36 17.68 5.24 7.07
C LEU A 36 17.40 4.57 8.43
N ASN A 37 17.99 3.39 8.63
CA ASN A 37 17.85 2.59 9.87
C ASN A 37 16.43 2.06 10.12
N GLU A 38 15.62 2.01 9.08
CA GLU A 38 14.26 1.52 9.16
C GLU A 38 14.15 0.18 8.42
N THR A 39 13.45 -0.80 9.00
CA THR A 39 13.15 -2.04 8.28
C THR A 39 11.98 -1.81 7.32
N PRO A 40 11.78 -2.67 6.31
CA PRO A 40 10.62 -2.56 5.43
C PRO A 40 9.27 -2.57 6.17
N ILE A 41 9.13 -3.39 7.22
CA ILE A 41 7.91 -3.44 8.03
C ILE A 41 7.72 -2.14 8.81
N GLU A 42 8.79 -1.62 9.40
CA GLU A 42 8.72 -0.33 10.10
C GLU A 42 8.32 0.79 9.16
N CYS A 43 8.87 0.79 7.94
CA CYS A 43 8.50 1.73 6.89
C CYS A 43 7.01 1.64 6.57
N ALA A 44 6.50 0.42 6.38
CA ALA A 44 5.09 0.19 6.08
C ALA A 44 4.18 0.77 7.16
N LYS A 45 4.48 0.48 8.41
CA LYS A 45 3.68 0.96 9.55
C LYS A 45 3.72 2.48 9.68
N ARG A 46 4.90 3.06 9.55
CA ARG A 46 5.07 4.51 9.66
C ARG A 46 4.32 5.25 8.56
N GLU A 47 4.49 4.82 7.32
CA GLU A 47 3.88 5.49 6.18
C GLU A 47 2.36 5.45 6.22
N VAL A 48 1.77 4.31 6.59
CA VAL A 48 0.31 4.20 6.69
C VAL A 48 -0.21 5.14 7.78
N LYS A 49 0.48 5.22 8.91
CA LYS A 49 0.08 6.12 9.99
C LYS A 49 0.19 7.58 9.59
N GLU A 50 1.28 7.95 8.91
CA GLU A 50 1.49 9.32 8.46
C GLU A 50 0.47 9.73 7.41
N GLU A 51 0.16 8.85 6.47
CA GLU A 51 -0.73 9.18 5.36
C GLU A 51 -2.20 9.21 5.74
N ILE A 52 -2.68 8.19 6.44
CA ILE A 52 -4.12 8.00 6.68
C ILE A 52 -4.50 7.67 8.12
N GLY A 53 -3.56 7.80 9.05
CA GLY A 53 -3.86 7.70 10.48
C GLY A 53 -4.18 6.31 11.01
N LEU A 54 -3.99 5.26 10.21
CA LEU A 54 -4.25 3.89 10.65
C LEU A 54 -3.02 3.26 11.28
N GLN A 55 -3.24 2.45 12.30
CA GLN A 55 -2.19 1.63 12.90
C GLN A 55 -2.36 0.22 12.40
N VAL A 56 -1.43 -0.23 11.56
CA VAL A 56 -1.43 -1.59 11.01
C VAL A 56 -0.54 -2.49 11.83
N GLU A 57 -0.98 -3.72 12.05
CA GLU A 57 -0.27 -4.71 12.83
C GLU A 57 -0.29 -6.06 12.11
N ASP A 58 0.66 -6.94 12.48
CA ASP A 58 0.71 -8.30 11.95
C ASP A 58 0.70 -8.30 10.43
N LEU A 59 1.77 -7.77 9.83
CA LEU A 59 1.91 -7.67 8.39
C LEU A 59 2.46 -8.97 7.80
N THR A 60 1.84 -9.46 6.73
CA THR A 60 2.34 -10.60 5.96
C THR A 60 2.90 -10.08 4.64
N GLU A 61 4.15 -10.42 4.33
CA GLU A 61 4.72 -10.08 3.03
C GLU A 61 4.05 -10.93 1.95
N ILE A 62 3.49 -10.29 0.94
CA ILE A 62 2.81 -10.97 -0.15
C ILE A 62 3.57 -10.87 -1.47
N TYR A 63 4.49 -9.92 -1.58
CA TYR A 63 5.33 -9.78 -2.77
C TYR A 63 6.54 -8.91 -2.46
N GLN A 64 7.68 -9.21 -3.08
CA GLN A 64 8.80 -8.27 -3.16
C GLN A 64 9.45 -8.42 -4.53
N GLY A 65 9.95 -7.32 -5.05
CA GLY A 65 10.58 -7.31 -6.36
C GLY A 65 11.35 -6.04 -6.62
N SER A 66 11.99 -6.00 -7.77
CA SER A 66 12.76 -4.85 -8.21
C SER A 66 12.00 -4.08 -9.25
N PHE A 67 12.04 -2.76 -9.14
CA PHE A 67 11.33 -1.84 -10.03
C PHE A 67 12.29 -0.73 -10.45
N ARG A 68 12.06 -0.17 -11.62
CA ARG A 68 12.85 0.96 -12.12
C ARG A 68 11.94 2.16 -12.32
N PHE A 69 12.30 3.26 -11.66
CA PHE A 69 11.64 4.55 -11.82
C PHE A 69 12.68 5.53 -12.39
N GLY A 70 12.55 5.86 -13.66
CA GLY A 70 13.59 6.61 -14.35
C GLY A 70 14.87 5.79 -14.43
N ASP A 71 15.97 6.35 -13.95
CA ASP A 71 17.28 5.68 -13.92
C ASP A 71 17.59 5.01 -12.59
N ILE A 72 16.65 5.05 -11.65
CA ILE A 72 16.87 4.55 -10.29
C ILE A 72 16.18 3.20 -10.13
N GLN A 73 16.91 2.22 -9.62
CA GLN A 73 16.36 0.92 -9.29
C GLN A 73 15.92 0.89 -7.83
N TRP A 74 14.71 0.41 -7.61
CA TRP A 74 14.08 0.34 -6.29
C TRP A 74 13.73 -1.09 -5.95
N LYS A 75 13.76 -1.42 -4.67
CA LYS A 75 13.18 -2.67 -4.17
C LYS A 75 11.84 -2.35 -3.52
N GLY A 76 10.80 -3.03 -3.96
CA GLY A 76 9.45 -2.83 -3.44
C GLY A 76 9.00 -4.01 -2.59
N TYR A 77 8.41 -3.70 -1.43
CA TYR A 77 7.84 -4.68 -0.50
C TYR A 77 6.34 -4.44 -0.40
N PHE A 78 5.56 -5.50 -0.59
CA PHE A 78 4.10 -5.42 -0.51
C PHE A 78 3.64 -6.32 0.63
N TYR A 79 2.91 -5.72 1.57
CA TYR A 79 2.41 -6.39 2.75
C TYR A 79 0.90 -6.41 2.78
N PHE A 80 0.33 -7.45 3.38
CA PHE A 80 -1.07 -7.47 3.72
C PHE A 80 -1.21 -7.20 5.22
N ALA A 81 -2.08 -6.28 5.61
CA ALA A 81 -2.35 -5.97 7.03
C ALA A 81 -3.39 -6.94 7.55
N ASN A 82 -2.98 -7.85 8.43
CA ASN A 82 -3.89 -8.81 9.05
C ASN A 82 -4.73 -8.14 10.15
N SER A 83 -4.25 -7.04 10.70
CA SER A 83 -4.91 -6.33 11.78
C SER A 83 -4.70 -4.83 11.63
N VAL A 84 -5.75 -4.04 11.86
CA VAL A 84 -5.73 -2.59 11.73
C VAL A 84 -6.56 -1.99 12.86
N SER A 85 -6.11 -0.86 13.42
CA SER A 85 -6.92 -0.08 14.36
C SER A 85 -7.02 1.36 13.90
N GLY A 86 -8.14 2.00 14.22
CA GLY A 86 -8.42 3.38 13.88
C GLY A 86 -9.45 3.52 12.77
N ILE A 87 -9.69 4.78 12.39
CA ILE A 87 -10.58 5.14 11.29
C ILE A 87 -9.74 5.90 10.28
N PRO A 88 -9.72 5.48 8.99
CA PRO A 88 -8.86 6.16 8.02
C PRO A 88 -9.31 7.60 7.78
N PHE A 89 -8.36 8.50 7.72
CA PHE A 89 -8.59 9.89 7.36
C PHE A 89 -7.36 10.43 6.65
N ILE A 90 -7.53 11.47 5.85
CA ILE A 90 -6.41 12.09 5.13
C ILE A 90 -5.61 12.92 6.13
N ASN A 91 -4.44 12.41 6.51
CA ASN A 91 -3.55 13.08 7.47
C ASN A 91 -2.51 13.97 6.79
N GLU A 92 -2.17 13.67 5.54
CA GLU A 92 -1.23 14.46 4.75
C GLU A 92 -1.94 15.09 3.54
N LEU A 93 -2.69 16.15 3.78
CA LEU A 93 -3.49 16.84 2.76
C LEU A 93 -2.67 17.34 1.57
N GLU A 94 -1.40 17.66 1.80
CA GLU A 94 -0.52 18.12 0.73
C GLU A 94 -0.10 17.00 -0.22
N LYS A 95 -0.22 15.75 0.18
CA LYS A 95 0.15 14.58 -0.63
C LYS A 95 -1.04 13.77 -1.10
N ILE A 96 -2.07 13.67 -0.27
CA ILE A 96 -3.20 12.75 -0.50
C ILE A 96 -4.46 13.55 -0.74
N LYS A 97 -5.12 13.25 -1.85
CA LYS A 97 -6.34 13.89 -2.28
C LYS A 97 -7.58 13.13 -1.84
N GLU A 98 -7.52 11.78 -1.84
CA GLU A 98 -8.69 10.95 -1.59
C GLU A 98 -8.29 9.58 -1.05
N ILE A 99 -9.21 8.97 -0.28
CA ILE A 99 -9.12 7.59 0.18
C ILE A 99 -10.36 6.86 -0.34
N GLN A 100 -10.19 5.64 -0.84
CA GLN A 100 -11.30 4.85 -1.34
C GLN A 100 -11.06 3.37 -1.06
N PHE A 101 -12.15 2.63 -0.81
CA PHE A 101 -12.11 1.17 -0.82
C PHE A 101 -12.73 0.70 -2.14
N THR A 102 -12.07 -0.19 -2.85
CA THR A 102 -12.53 -0.61 -4.18
C THR A 102 -12.28 -2.10 -4.43
N ASN A 103 -13.11 -2.67 -5.30
CA ASN A 103 -12.89 -3.97 -5.91
C ASN A 103 -12.89 -3.90 -7.44
N ARG A 104 -12.85 -2.68 -8.00
CA ARG A 104 -12.87 -2.44 -9.46
C ARG A 104 -11.48 -2.00 -9.91
N TYR A 105 -10.53 -2.91 -9.87
CA TYR A 105 -9.12 -2.62 -10.07
C TYR A 105 -8.78 -2.22 -11.51
N GLU A 106 -9.52 -2.71 -12.49
CA GLU A 106 -9.28 -2.42 -13.91
C GLU A 106 -9.56 -0.97 -14.29
N GLU A 107 -10.32 -0.27 -13.47
CA GLU A 107 -10.66 1.14 -13.68
C GLU A 107 -9.72 2.09 -12.97
N ILE A 108 -8.75 1.55 -12.22
CA ILE A 108 -7.88 2.34 -11.35
C ILE A 108 -6.58 2.69 -12.06
N ASN A 109 -6.21 3.95 -11.99
CA ASN A 109 -4.96 4.47 -12.56
C ASN A 109 -3.83 4.28 -11.55
N PHE A 110 -3.22 3.09 -11.54
CA PHE A 110 -2.03 2.80 -10.73
C PHE A 110 -0.78 3.31 -11.45
N PRO A 111 0.35 3.53 -10.73
CA PRO A 111 1.61 3.91 -11.37
C PRO A 111 1.97 2.91 -12.46
N LEU A 112 2.38 3.42 -13.60
CA LEU A 112 2.66 2.60 -14.79
C LEU A 112 3.69 1.50 -14.47
N GLU A 113 4.73 1.85 -13.73
CA GLU A 113 5.82 0.91 -13.38
C GLU A 113 5.34 -0.22 -12.48
N LEU A 114 4.25 -0.03 -11.76
CA LEU A 114 3.72 -1.01 -10.80
C LEU A 114 2.44 -1.68 -11.30
N SER A 115 1.87 -1.23 -12.41
CA SER A 115 0.52 -1.66 -12.81
C SER A 115 0.40 -3.16 -13.02
N GLU A 116 1.39 -3.78 -13.66
CA GLU A 116 1.36 -5.22 -13.91
C GLU A 116 1.40 -6.02 -12.61
N ILE A 117 2.34 -5.68 -11.71
CA ILE A 117 2.49 -6.35 -10.43
C ILE A 117 1.27 -6.12 -9.54
N THR A 118 0.74 -4.88 -9.54
CA THR A 118 -0.45 -4.54 -8.76
C THR A 118 -1.63 -5.42 -9.16
N ARG A 119 -1.88 -5.57 -10.47
CA ARG A 119 -2.99 -6.41 -10.96
C ARG A 119 -2.75 -7.88 -10.64
N LYS A 120 -1.51 -8.35 -10.73
CA LYS A 120 -1.16 -9.72 -10.40
C LYS A 120 -1.41 -10.00 -8.91
N ILE A 121 -1.00 -9.10 -8.03
CA ILE A 121 -1.22 -9.23 -6.59
C ILE A 121 -2.73 -9.27 -6.30
N LEU A 122 -3.49 -8.34 -6.87
CA LEU A 122 -4.93 -8.24 -6.64
C LEU A 122 -5.70 -9.45 -7.14
N GLY A 123 -5.20 -10.11 -8.19
CA GLY A 123 -5.80 -11.33 -8.72
C GLY A 123 -5.32 -12.62 -8.07
N SER A 124 -4.38 -12.54 -7.12
CA SER A 124 -3.79 -13.74 -6.54
C SER A 124 -4.73 -14.44 -5.57
N SER A 125 -4.66 -15.78 -5.54
CA SER A 125 -5.42 -16.57 -4.57
C SER A 125 -4.96 -16.27 -3.13
N GLN A 126 -3.69 -15.93 -2.96
CA GLN A 126 -3.13 -15.57 -1.66
C GLN A 126 -3.87 -14.39 -1.05
N LEU A 127 -4.13 -13.36 -1.85
CA LEU A 127 -4.85 -12.17 -1.36
C LEU A 127 -6.32 -12.45 -1.11
N GLN A 128 -6.94 -13.28 -1.94
CA GLN A 128 -8.39 -13.51 -1.87
C GLN A 128 -8.81 -14.21 -0.60
N THR A 129 -7.94 -15.02 0.00
CA THR A 129 -8.25 -15.74 1.24
C THR A 129 -7.93 -14.96 2.51
N LYS A 130 -7.26 -13.82 2.38
CA LYS A 130 -6.85 -13.02 3.55
C LYS A 130 -7.93 -12.02 3.94
N LEU A 131 -8.09 -11.83 5.25
CA LEU A 131 -9.04 -10.86 5.82
C LEU A 131 -8.29 -9.94 6.76
N THR A 132 -8.67 -8.67 6.77
CA THR A 132 -8.14 -7.69 7.73
C THR A 132 -9.07 -7.64 8.93
N ASN A 133 -8.51 -7.81 10.12
CA ASN A 133 -9.25 -7.67 11.37
C ASN A 133 -9.20 -6.21 11.84
N TRP A 134 -10.33 -5.55 11.84
CA TRP A 134 -10.46 -4.16 12.30
C TRP A 134 -10.77 -4.12 13.78
N LYS A 135 -9.93 -3.43 14.52
CA LYS A 135 -10.07 -3.32 15.99
C LYS A 135 -10.64 -1.98 16.40
#